data_8c482b9c8b62554ad802de08f2d1612e
#
_entry.id   8c482b9c8b62554ad802de08f2d1612e
#
_cell.length_a   1.000
_cell.length_b   1.000
_cell.length_c   1.000
_cell.angle_alpha   90.00
_cell.angle_beta   90.00
_cell.angle_gamma   90.00
#
_symmetry.space_group_name_H-M   'P 1'
#
loop_
_entity.id
_entity.type
_entity.pdbx_description
1 polymer ?
#
loop_
_entity_poly.entity_id
_entity_poly.type
_entity_poly.pdbx_seq_one_letter_code
_entity_poly.pdbx_strand_id
1 'polypeptide(L)'
;MITKYLRALSASLTLLLLFSLVTIAQTEDTAELRAKAFKLTAEQKFTEALPLLEQLAAKTPNDPDVQRNLGFALLGKAANTTDTLAARQLRIRARTAFINAREAGEKSPLVSGMIDGIPEDGSTATFTDHAKAEDLMQKAEAAFTRGDMDTALDLYQKALKIDPKLYHAALFSGDVYVQKQKWADAETWYQRAIAIDPYIETAYRYSATPLMKQGKHAEARDRYIEAWITEPYSKFALNGMVQWGEITQTSLGHPQIEAPKIQPGKDGKIETTLNINPMMDDGGLAWGSYITTREDWSKRKFAQEFPAEKTYRHTMREEADALRSVVAAAKALKPKKLNEQIALIEQMDKDGVLEAYVLMATPDRGIAADHAGYLRANRDKLRLYVVKYVVGRGD
;
A
#
# COMPACT_ATOMS: atom_id res chain seq x y z
N MET A 1 48.93 25.53 56.51
CA MET A 1 48.42 25.56 55.12
C MET A 1 47.73 24.27 54.67
N ILE A 2 48.19 23.11 55.11
CA ILE A 2 47.68 21.78 54.69
C ILE A 2 46.26 21.50 55.11
N THR A 3 45.78 22.00 56.28
CA THR A 3 44.42 21.77 56.77
C THR A 3 43.32 22.50 55.98
N LYS A 4 43.60 23.60 55.28
CA LYS A 4 42.65 24.28 54.41
C LYS A 4 42.43 23.54 53.09
N TYR A 5 43.43 22.86 52.53
CA TYR A 5 43.31 22.08 51.30
C TYR A 5 42.51 20.76 51.50
N LEU A 6 42.67 20.11 52.65
CA LEU A 6 41.90 18.90 52.99
C LEU A 6 40.40 19.16 53.18
N ARG A 7 40.00 20.34 53.72
CA ARG A 7 38.58 20.72 53.79
C ARG A 7 37.96 21.10 52.44
N ALA A 8 38.75 21.70 51.54
CA ALA A 8 38.30 22.01 50.20
C ALA A 8 38.12 20.74 49.34
N LEU A 9 39.00 19.75 49.47
CA LEU A 9 38.90 18.47 48.75
C LEU A 9 37.70 17.63 49.26
N SER A 10 37.40 17.62 50.56
CA SER A 10 36.25 16.89 51.09
C SER A 10 34.90 17.51 50.67
N ALA A 11 34.82 18.85 50.61
CA ALA A 11 33.61 19.55 50.15
C ALA A 11 33.36 19.34 48.65
N SER A 12 34.41 19.31 47.83
CA SER A 12 34.26 19.03 46.39
C SER A 12 33.88 17.58 46.09
N LEU A 13 34.38 16.61 46.86
CA LEU A 13 34.02 15.19 46.70
C LEU A 13 32.59 14.89 47.15
N THR A 14 32.10 15.55 48.24
CA THR A 14 30.72 15.44 48.67
C THR A 14 29.74 16.09 47.69
N LEU A 15 30.09 17.20 47.05
CA LEU A 15 29.29 17.86 46.04
C LEU A 15 29.19 17.01 44.76
N LEU A 16 30.27 16.36 44.32
CA LEU A 16 30.29 15.44 43.19
C LEU A 16 29.47 14.16 43.45
N LEU A 17 29.50 13.60 44.68
CA LEU A 17 28.67 12.45 45.05
C LEU A 17 27.18 12.79 45.15
N LEU A 18 26.83 13.97 45.63
CA LEU A 18 25.43 14.44 45.66
C LEU A 18 24.91 14.68 44.24
N PHE A 19 25.72 15.23 43.34
CA PHE A 19 25.34 15.38 41.92
C PHE A 19 25.13 14.04 41.21
N SER A 20 25.96 13.04 41.48
CA SER A 20 25.82 11.70 40.90
C SER A 20 24.60 10.93 41.43
N LEU A 21 24.27 11.08 42.71
CA LEU A 21 23.08 10.46 43.30
C LEU A 21 21.77 11.09 42.77
N VAL A 22 21.74 12.40 42.55
CA VAL A 22 20.58 13.10 41.98
C VAL A 22 20.38 12.70 40.51
N THR A 23 21.46 12.54 39.72
CA THR A 23 21.36 12.07 38.33
C THR A 23 20.91 10.62 38.24
N ILE A 24 21.33 9.73 39.09
CA ILE A 24 20.90 8.33 39.11
C ILE A 24 19.41 8.22 39.49
N ALA A 25 18.97 8.95 40.53
CA ALA A 25 17.57 8.96 40.92
C ALA A 25 16.63 9.55 39.84
N GLN A 26 17.07 10.58 39.09
CA GLN A 26 16.33 11.15 37.98
C GLN A 26 16.25 10.21 36.76
N THR A 27 17.29 9.40 36.50
CA THR A 27 17.27 8.43 35.41
C THR A 27 16.37 7.23 35.71
N GLU A 28 16.35 6.76 36.95
CA GLU A 28 15.51 5.64 37.41
C GLU A 28 14.02 6.01 37.37
N ASP A 29 13.65 7.21 37.83
CA ASP A 29 12.29 7.77 37.74
C ASP A 29 11.81 7.93 36.27
N THR A 30 12.71 8.34 35.38
CA THR A 30 12.39 8.48 33.96
C THR A 30 12.20 7.12 33.26
N ALA A 31 12.97 6.10 33.63
CA ALA A 31 12.82 4.76 33.08
C ALA A 31 11.50 4.08 33.51
N GLU A 32 11.13 4.23 34.77
CA GLU A 32 9.85 3.70 35.28
C GLU A 32 8.66 4.43 34.63
N LEU A 33 8.72 5.75 34.54
CA LEU A 33 7.71 6.57 33.87
C LEU A 33 7.54 6.13 32.40
N ARG A 34 8.65 5.87 31.68
CA ARG A 34 8.65 5.39 30.30
C ARG A 34 7.98 4.02 30.18
N ALA A 35 8.35 3.07 31.01
CA ALA A 35 7.78 1.73 30.99
C ALA A 35 6.25 1.76 31.22
N LYS A 36 5.81 2.56 32.18
CA LYS A 36 4.38 2.74 32.47
C LYS A 36 3.63 3.39 31.32
N ALA A 37 4.15 4.46 30.75
CA ALA A 37 3.54 5.18 29.65
C ALA A 37 3.40 4.29 28.40
N PHE A 38 4.45 3.54 28.05
CA PHE A 38 4.46 2.66 26.89
C PHE A 38 3.52 1.46 27.07
N LYS A 39 3.44 0.89 28.28
CA LYS A 39 2.48 -0.15 28.60
C LYS A 39 1.04 0.34 28.41
N LEU A 40 0.70 1.52 28.93
CA LEU A 40 -0.63 2.12 28.77
C LEU A 40 -0.96 2.39 27.30
N THR A 41 0.01 2.83 26.50
CA THR A 41 -0.17 3.02 25.05
C THR A 41 -0.43 1.70 24.35
N ALA A 42 0.31 0.65 24.68
CA ALA A 42 0.11 -0.68 24.12
C ALA A 42 -1.25 -1.28 24.49
N GLU A 43 -1.76 -0.97 25.70
CA GLU A 43 -3.10 -1.33 26.16
C GLU A 43 -4.21 -0.38 25.62
N GLN A 44 -3.87 0.56 24.72
CA GLN A 44 -4.77 1.58 24.16
C GLN A 44 -5.45 2.49 25.21
N LYS A 45 -4.89 2.58 26.41
CA LYS A 45 -5.34 3.47 27.50
C LYS A 45 -4.78 4.89 27.28
N PHE A 46 -5.12 5.48 26.15
CA PHE A 46 -4.52 6.73 25.66
C PHE A 46 -4.74 7.92 26.61
N THR A 47 -5.91 8.00 27.26
CA THR A 47 -6.21 9.08 28.21
C THR A 47 -5.29 9.03 29.43
N GLU A 48 -4.93 7.84 29.91
CA GLU A 48 -4.03 7.64 31.04
C GLU A 48 -2.55 7.77 30.61
N ALA A 49 -2.21 7.32 29.40
CA ALA A 49 -0.85 7.39 28.84
C ALA A 49 -0.42 8.83 28.55
N LEU A 50 -1.34 9.66 28.05
CA LEU A 50 -1.03 11.00 27.52
C LEU A 50 -0.27 11.91 28.49
N PRO A 51 -0.69 12.13 29.75
CA PRO A 51 0.04 13.00 30.66
C PRO A 51 1.46 12.49 30.98
N LEU A 52 1.66 11.17 31.00
CA LEU A 52 2.98 10.57 31.23
C LEU A 52 3.89 10.76 29.99
N LEU A 53 3.33 10.63 28.79
CA LEU A 53 4.06 10.85 27.54
C LEU A 53 4.40 12.32 27.32
N GLU A 54 3.52 13.25 27.71
CA GLU A 54 3.79 14.69 27.70
C GLU A 54 4.96 15.04 28.65
N GLN A 55 4.96 14.46 29.83
CA GLN A 55 6.06 14.62 30.80
C GLN A 55 7.39 14.05 30.26
N LEU A 56 7.34 12.87 29.62
CA LEU A 56 8.52 12.28 28.98
C LEU A 56 9.03 13.11 27.84
N ALA A 57 8.15 13.57 26.94
CA ALA A 57 8.52 14.41 25.80
C ALA A 57 9.16 15.75 26.22
N ALA A 58 8.73 16.30 27.36
CA ALA A 58 9.36 17.49 27.94
C ALA A 58 10.79 17.19 28.47
N LYS A 59 11.02 15.99 29.04
CA LYS A 59 12.35 15.57 29.52
C LYS A 59 13.27 15.09 28.41
N THR A 60 12.73 14.42 27.40
CA THR A 60 13.46 13.78 26.29
C THR A 60 12.84 14.12 24.93
N PRO A 61 12.90 15.39 24.49
CA PRO A 61 12.18 15.85 23.29
C PRO A 61 12.65 15.17 21.99
N ASN A 62 13.90 14.69 21.94
CA ASN A 62 14.49 14.03 20.80
C ASN A 62 14.48 12.49 20.90
N ASP A 63 13.66 11.91 21.79
CA ASP A 63 13.49 10.46 21.85
C ASP A 63 12.41 10.02 20.85
N PRO A 64 12.78 9.27 19.77
CA PRO A 64 11.85 8.93 18.71
C PRO A 64 10.69 8.05 19.19
N ASP A 65 10.93 7.16 20.15
CA ASP A 65 9.90 6.28 20.69
C ASP A 65 8.90 7.05 21.55
N VAL A 66 9.37 8.00 22.36
CA VAL A 66 8.52 8.86 23.16
C VAL A 66 7.63 9.71 22.25
N GLN A 67 8.20 10.35 21.25
CA GLN A 67 7.45 11.18 20.30
C GLN A 67 6.42 10.35 19.51
N ARG A 68 6.79 9.15 19.05
CA ARG A 68 5.88 8.24 18.36
C ARG A 68 4.70 7.85 19.25
N ASN A 69 4.96 7.40 20.47
CA ASN A 69 3.89 7.02 21.40
C ASN A 69 3.01 8.22 21.80
N LEU A 70 3.58 9.41 21.94
CA LEU A 70 2.83 10.65 22.15
C LEU A 70 1.86 10.92 21.00
N GLY A 71 2.33 10.77 19.76
CA GLY A 71 1.49 10.89 18.57
C GLY A 71 0.29 9.96 18.60
N PHE A 72 0.49 8.67 18.91
CA PHE A 72 -0.61 7.70 19.03
C PHE A 72 -1.57 8.02 20.17
N ALA A 73 -1.06 8.41 21.33
CA ALA A 73 -1.93 8.76 22.47
C ALA A 73 -2.78 10.00 22.17
N LEU A 74 -2.23 11.00 21.49
CA LEU A 74 -2.96 12.19 21.05
C LEU A 74 -4.04 11.85 20.01
N LEU A 75 -3.77 10.97 19.04
CA LEU A 75 -4.78 10.49 18.09
C LEU A 75 -5.90 9.70 18.79
N GLY A 76 -5.53 8.78 19.69
CA GLY A 76 -6.51 8.02 20.45
C GLY A 76 -7.40 8.90 21.32
N LYS A 77 -6.85 9.97 21.91
CA LYS A 77 -7.65 10.96 22.63
C LYS A 77 -8.53 11.79 21.69
N ALA A 78 -8.02 12.19 20.52
CA ALA A 78 -8.79 12.93 19.53
C ALA A 78 -10.02 12.14 19.06
N ALA A 79 -9.88 10.83 18.82
CA ALA A 79 -10.96 9.94 18.43
C ALA A 79 -12.08 9.85 19.48
N ASN A 80 -11.74 10.00 20.77
CA ASN A 80 -12.68 9.96 21.88
C ASN A 80 -13.17 11.36 22.34
N THR A 81 -12.80 12.42 21.63
CA THR A 81 -13.18 13.81 21.93
C THR A 81 -14.36 14.22 21.06
N THR A 82 -15.47 14.58 21.67
CA THR A 82 -16.70 15.01 20.96
C THR A 82 -16.65 16.46 20.48
N ASP A 83 -15.84 17.29 21.11
CA ASP A 83 -15.60 18.66 20.67
C ASP A 83 -14.69 18.64 19.41
N THR A 84 -15.25 19.03 18.29
CA THR A 84 -14.57 19.03 16.99
C THR A 84 -13.30 19.89 16.97
N LEU A 85 -13.33 21.06 17.63
CA LEU A 85 -12.18 21.96 17.69
C LEU A 85 -11.07 21.37 18.57
N ALA A 86 -11.42 20.84 19.73
CA ALA A 86 -10.47 20.17 20.61
C ALA A 86 -9.86 18.92 19.95
N ALA A 87 -10.66 18.10 19.27
CA ALA A 87 -10.20 16.95 18.52
C ALA A 87 -9.22 17.36 17.39
N ARG A 88 -9.53 18.47 16.69
CA ARG A 88 -8.66 19.04 15.64
C ARG A 88 -7.30 19.46 16.20
N GLN A 89 -7.28 20.15 17.35
CA GLN A 89 -6.03 20.54 18.01
C GLN A 89 -5.18 19.34 18.45
N LEU A 90 -5.83 18.29 18.94
CA LEU A 90 -5.14 17.05 19.29
C LEU A 90 -4.49 16.38 18.05
N ARG A 91 -5.14 16.39 16.87
CA ARG A 91 -4.58 15.86 15.63
C ARG A 91 -3.39 16.69 15.14
N ILE A 92 -3.44 18.02 15.23
CA ILE A 92 -2.29 18.88 14.90
C ILE A 92 -1.09 18.52 15.79
N ARG A 93 -1.32 18.39 17.10
CA ARG A 93 -0.28 17.99 18.05
C ARG A 93 0.25 16.59 17.75
N ALA A 94 -0.61 15.65 17.39
CA ALA A 94 -0.21 14.30 17.01
C ALA A 94 0.69 14.30 15.78
N ARG A 95 0.31 15.05 14.73
CA ARG A 95 1.14 15.22 13.53
C ARG A 95 2.52 15.79 13.87
N THR A 96 2.57 16.80 14.73
CA THR A 96 3.83 17.38 15.21
C THR A 96 4.68 16.34 15.94
N ALA A 97 4.09 15.54 16.81
CA ALA A 97 4.82 14.48 17.52
C ALA A 97 5.38 13.43 16.57
N PHE A 98 4.63 13.02 15.54
CA PHE A 98 5.16 12.09 14.52
C PHE A 98 6.28 12.73 13.68
N ILE A 99 6.20 14.01 13.35
CA ILE A 99 7.30 14.73 12.67
C ILE A 99 8.55 14.72 13.56
N ASN A 100 8.41 15.06 14.85
CA ASN A 100 9.52 15.03 15.80
C ASN A 100 10.13 13.62 15.92
N ALA A 101 9.30 12.57 15.95
CA ALA A 101 9.77 11.18 15.94
C ALA A 101 10.63 10.89 14.70
N ARG A 102 10.18 11.30 13.51
CA ARG A 102 10.91 11.13 12.25
C ARG A 102 12.23 11.90 12.26
N GLU A 103 12.23 13.13 12.70
CA GLU A 103 13.45 13.97 12.82
C GLU A 103 14.43 13.41 13.84
N ALA A 104 13.93 12.79 14.91
CA ALA A 104 14.73 12.07 15.90
C ALA A 104 15.25 10.70 15.45
N GLY A 105 14.93 10.26 14.22
CA GLY A 105 15.47 9.04 13.61
C GLY A 105 14.49 7.88 13.44
N GLU A 106 13.22 8.03 13.75
CA GLU A 106 12.18 7.03 13.45
C GLU A 106 11.93 6.95 11.94
N LYS A 107 12.22 5.79 11.33
CA LYS A 107 12.16 5.59 9.87
C LYS A 107 11.04 4.65 9.42
N SER A 108 10.14 4.26 10.32
CA SER A 108 9.08 3.31 9.96
C SER A 108 8.10 3.89 8.94
N PRO A 109 7.65 3.08 7.97
CA PRO A 109 6.58 3.48 7.06
C PRO A 109 5.28 3.88 7.78
N LEU A 110 5.05 3.33 8.98
CA LEU A 110 3.89 3.66 9.80
C LEU A 110 3.88 5.14 10.20
N VAL A 111 4.99 5.66 10.73
CA VAL A 111 5.10 7.07 11.14
C VAL A 111 4.97 8.00 9.93
N SER A 112 5.59 7.64 8.80
CA SER A 112 5.44 8.40 7.56
C SER A 112 3.98 8.43 7.10
N GLY A 113 3.30 7.29 7.11
CA GLY A 113 1.87 7.22 6.77
C GLY A 113 0.97 8.01 7.72
N MET A 114 1.30 8.08 9.03
CA MET A 114 0.58 8.94 9.97
C MET A 114 0.75 10.43 9.66
N ILE A 115 1.96 10.86 9.31
CA ILE A 115 2.22 12.26 8.93
C ILE A 115 1.45 12.64 7.68
N ASP A 116 1.47 11.77 6.65
CA ASP A 116 0.81 12.03 5.37
C ASP A 116 -0.72 11.96 5.49
N GLY A 117 -1.23 11.12 6.38
CA GLY A 117 -2.68 10.92 6.62
C GLY A 117 -3.34 11.96 7.53
N ILE A 118 -2.57 12.79 8.24
CA ILE A 118 -3.12 13.86 9.09
C ILE A 118 -2.87 15.21 8.39
N PRO A 119 -3.92 15.91 7.91
CA PRO A 119 -3.78 17.24 7.34
C PRO A 119 -3.09 18.22 8.32
N GLU A 120 -2.35 19.19 7.79
CA GLU A 120 -1.59 20.16 8.60
C GLU A 120 -2.48 21.00 9.53
N ASP A 121 -3.68 21.27 9.07
CA ASP A 121 -4.68 21.99 9.85
C ASP A 121 -5.45 21.11 10.83
N GLY A 122 -5.11 19.81 10.94
CA GLY A 122 -5.74 18.84 11.82
C GLY A 122 -7.18 18.49 11.46
N SER A 123 -7.65 18.83 10.26
CA SER A 123 -8.93 18.34 9.77
C SER A 123 -8.88 16.82 9.59
N THR A 124 -10.03 16.19 9.55
CA THR A 124 -10.14 14.80 9.08
C THR A 124 -10.21 14.80 7.56
N ALA A 125 -9.73 13.72 6.92
CA ALA A 125 -10.00 13.52 5.51
C ALA A 125 -11.51 13.61 5.28
N THR A 126 -11.93 14.41 4.32
CA THR A 126 -13.34 14.55 3.96
C THR A 126 -13.76 13.37 3.09
N PHE A 127 -14.91 12.78 3.39
CA PHE A 127 -15.48 11.70 2.60
C PHE A 127 -16.34 12.22 1.45
N THR A 128 -16.91 13.43 1.62
CA THR A 128 -17.80 14.06 0.64
C THR A 128 -17.84 15.58 0.81
N ASP A 129 -18.16 16.28 -0.28
CA ASP A 129 -18.39 17.74 -0.26
C ASP A 129 -19.76 18.12 0.32
N HIS A 130 -20.65 17.16 0.55
CA HIS A 130 -21.94 17.38 1.20
C HIS A 130 -21.79 17.54 2.71
N ALA A 131 -21.73 18.77 3.22
CA ALA A 131 -21.44 19.07 4.62
C ALA A 131 -22.28 18.26 5.63
N LYS A 132 -23.58 18.02 5.34
CA LYS A 132 -24.44 17.22 6.22
C LYS A 132 -24.11 15.72 6.16
N ALA A 133 -23.75 15.19 4.99
CA ALA A 133 -23.33 13.81 4.85
C ALA A 133 -21.95 13.60 5.51
N GLU A 134 -21.06 14.56 5.36
CA GLU A 134 -19.74 14.56 6.01
C GLU A 134 -19.86 14.54 7.54
N ASP A 135 -20.70 15.40 8.13
CA ASP A 135 -20.96 15.41 9.58
C ASP A 135 -21.48 14.04 10.08
N LEU A 136 -22.36 13.39 9.29
CA LEU A 136 -22.85 12.05 9.61
C LEU A 136 -21.73 10.99 9.53
N MET A 137 -20.85 11.08 8.52
CA MET A 137 -19.69 10.19 8.38
C MET A 137 -18.75 10.32 9.58
N GLN A 138 -18.38 11.54 9.96
CA GLN A 138 -17.51 11.79 11.11
C GLN A 138 -18.10 11.22 12.41
N LYS A 139 -19.40 11.40 12.63
CA LYS A 139 -20.11 10.83 13.80
C LYS A 139 -20.17 9.31 13.73
N ALA A 140 -20.34 8.74 12.54
CA ALA A 140 -20.36 7.30 12.33
C ALA A 140 -18.99 6.67 12.64
N GLU A 141 -17.89 7.27 12.17
CA GLU A 141 -16.53 6.84 12.49
C GLU A 141 -16.25 6.89 13.99
N ALA A 142 -16.68 7.95 14.65
CA ALA A 142 -16.56 8.06 16.11
C ALA A 142 -17.37 6.98 16.84
N ALA A 143 -18.56 6.63 16.36
CA ALA A 143 -19.38 5.55 16.92
C ALA A 143 -18.71 4.18 16.67
N PHE A 144 -18.22 3.93 15.46
CA PHE A 144 -17.50 2.70 15.10
C PHE A 144 -16.26 2.48 15.98
N THR A 145 -15.45 3.52 16.17
CA THR A 145 -14.24 3.49 17.02
C THR A 145 -14.57 3.16 18.47
N ARG A 146 -15.71 3.61 19.00
CA ARG A 146 -16.19 3.27 20.35
C ARG A 146 -16.84 1.89 20.46
N GLY A 147 -16.98 1.16 19.35
CA GLY A 147 -17.67 -0.13 19.32
C GLY A 147 -19.19 -0.05 19.26
N ASP A 148 -19.78 1.15 19.10
CA ASP A 148 -21.22 1.34 18.93
C ASP A 148 -21.62 1.09 17.48
N MET A 149 -21.66 -0.19 17.13
CA MET A 149 -21.86 -0.65 15.73
C MET A 149 -23.26 -0.31 15.22
N ASP A 150 -24.28 -0.27 16.07
CA ASP A 150 -25.64 0.04 15.62
C ASP A 150 -25.79 1.52 15.27
N THR A 151 -25.27 2.41 16.12
CA THR A 151 -25.23 3.85 15.83
C THR A 151 -24.37 4.16 14.61
N ALA A 152 -23.18 3.52 14.46
CA ALA A 152 -22.33 3.71 13.31
C ALA A 152 -23.07 3.36 12.01
N LEU A 153 -23.70 2.19 11.95
CA LEU A 153 -24.45 1.73 10.79
C LEU A 153 -25.60 2.67 10.40
N ASP A 154 -26.38 3.10 11.38
CA ASP A 154 -27.50 4.05 11.15
C ASP A 154 -26.99 5.37 10.54
N LEU A 155 -25.87 5.89 11.07
CA LEU A 155 -25.27 7.13 10.57
C LEU A 155 -24.69 6.99 9.16
N TYR A 156 -23.98 5.89 8.84
CA TYR A 156 -23.51 5.62 7.47
C TYR A 156 -24.67 5.54 6.49
N GLN A 157 -25.74 4.84 6.87
CA GLN A 157 -26.92 4.72 6.01
C GLN A 157 -27.65 6.06 5.82
N LYS A 158 -27.70 6.92 6.83
CA LYS A 158 -28.21 8.29 6.71
C LYS A 158 -27.33 9.15 5.81
N ALA A 159 -26.01 9.04 5.89
CA ALA A 159 -25.10 9.71 4.99
C ALA A 159 -25.34 9.29 3.53
N LEU A 160 -25.51 8.00 3.26
CA LEU A 160 -25.83 7.45 1.94
C LEU A 160 -27.20 7.89 1.39
N LYS A 161 -28.18 8.23 2.24
CA LYS A 161 -29.44 8.80 1.79
C LYS A 161 -29.27 10.24 1.28
N ILE A 162 -28.29 10.97 1.83
CA ILE A 162 -27.98 12.34 1.40
C ILE A 162 -27.08 12.32 0.16
N ASP A 163 -26.03 11.51 0.19
CA ASP A 163 -25.12 11.30 -0.92
C ASP A 163 -25.08 9.82 -1.35
N PRO A 164 -25.90 9.41 -2.32
CA PRO A 164 -25.96 8.02 -2.80
C PRO A 164 -24.67 7.51 -3.43
N LYS A 165 -23.71 8.40 -3.77
CA LYS A 165 -22.41 8.07 -4.35
C LYS A 165 -21.30 7.99 -3.30
N LEU A 166 -21.62 8.06 -2.02
CA LEU A 166 -20.67 8.04 -0.94
C LEU A 166 -20.12 6.62 -0.73
N TYR A 167 -19.05 6.31 -1.48
CA TYR A 167 -18.38 5.00 -1.47
C TYR A 167 -18.02 4.52 -0.06
N HIS A 168 -17.41 5.39 0.76
CA HIS A 168 -16.95 5.03 2.10
C HIS A 168 -18.10 4.68 3.04
N ALA A 169 -19.26 5.32 2.92
CA ALA A 169 -20.41 4.97 3.74
C ALA A 169 -20.94 3.56 3.43
N ALA A 170 -20.90 3.15 2.17
CA ALA A 170 -21.23 1.78 1.78
C ALA A 170 -20.16 0.79 2.26
N LEU A 171 -18.88 1.10 2.05
CA LEU A 171 -17.75 0.27 2.49
C LEU A 171 -17.80 0.01 4.00
N PHE A 172 -17.88 1.07 4.81
CA PHE A 172 -17.87 0.99 6.27
C PHE A 172 -19.15 0.37 6.86
N SER A 173 -20.28 0.48 6.15
CA SER A 173 -21.46 -0.33 6.50
C SER A 173 -21.18 -1.82 6.39
N GLY A 174 -20.41 -2.24 5.36
CA GLY A 174 -19.93 -3.61 5.24
C GLY A 174 -19.03 -4.02 6.40
N ASP A 175 -18.11 -3.15 6.83
CA ASP A 175 -17.21 -3.39 7.94
C ASP A 175 -17.98 -3.57 9.26
N VAL A 176 -19.04 -2.79 9.51
CA VAL A 176 -19.94 -2.99 10.66
C VAL A 176 -20.53 -4.40 10.65
N TYR A 177 -21.02 -4.87 9.51
CA TYR A 177 -21.59 -6.22 9.41
C TYR A 177 -20.53 -7.32 9.57
N VAL A 178 -19.28 -7.10 9.13
CA VAL A 178 -18.16 -7.99 9.42
C VAL A 178 -17.91 -8.09 10.93
N GLN A 179 -17.86 -6.97 11.64
CA GLN A 179 -17.72 -6.95 13.11
C GLN A 179 -18.86 -7.71 13.81
N LYS A 180 -20.07 -7.63 13.27
CA LYS A 180 -21.23 -8.37 13.76
C LYS A 180 -21.31 -9.81 13.25
N GLN A 181 -20.33 -10.29 12.48
CA GLN A 181 -20.27 -11.62 11.84
C GLN A 181 -21.48 -11.93 10.94
N LYS A 182 -22.12 -10.91 10.41
CA LYS A 182 -23.25 -11.01 9.48
C LYS A 182 -22.73 -11.00 8.03
N TRP A 183 -22.17 -12.12 7.62
CA TRP A 183 -21.38 -12.24 6.38
C TRP A 183 -22.16 -11.89 5.11
N ALA A 184 -23.40 -12.33 4.98
CA ALA A 184 -24.23 -12.05 3.81
C ALA A 184 -24.60 -10.55 3.69
N ASP A 185 -24.90 -9.91 4.85
CA ASP A 185 -25.16 -8.48 4.88
C ASP A 185 -23.90 -7.68 4.54
N ALA A 186 -22.74 -8.09 5.05
CA ALA A 186 -21.46 -7.47 4.74
C ALA A 186 -21.16 -7.52 3.24
N GLU A 187 -21.36 -8.67 2.59
CA GLU A 187 -21.17 -8.81 1.15
C GLU A 187 -22.10 -7.88 0.37
N THR A 188 -23.37 -7.79 0.75
CA THR A 188 -24.35 -6.88 0.11
C THR A 188 -23.86 -5.42 0.12
N TRP A 189 -23.30 -4.98 1.24
CA TRP A 189 -22.82 -3.61 1.38
C TRP A 189 -21.51 -3.36 0.62
N TYR A 190 -20.61 -4.32 0.60
CA TYR A 190 -19.41 -4.22 -0.25
C TYR A 190 -19.75 -4.22 -1.72
N GLN A 191 -20.72 -5.02 -2.16
CA GLN A 191 -21.23 -4.96 -3.54
C GLN A 191 -21.82 -3.59 -3.88
N ARG A 192 -22.49 -2.93 -2.93
CA ARG A 192 -22.94 -1.56 -3.11
C ARG A 192 -21.79 -0.58 -3.27
N ALA A 193 -20.72 -0.71 -2.47
CA ALA A 193 -19.52 0.10 -2.62
C ALA A 193 -18.87 -0.11 -4.01
N ILE A 194 -18.73 -1.35 -4.46
CA ILE A 194 -18.23 -1.71 -5.80
C ILE A 194 -19.11 -1.09 -6.90
N ALA A 195 -20.43 -1.09 -6.74
CA ALA A 195 -21.34 -0.49 -7.72
C ALA A 195 -21.22 1.05 -7.76
N ILE A 196 -20.86 1.70 -6.65
CA ILE A 196 -20.60 3.14 -6.59
C ILE A 196 -19.30 3.48 -7.31
N ASP A 197 -18.21 2.78 -7.00
CA ASP A 197 -16.94 2.95 -7.69
C ASP A 197 -16.24 1.59 -7.90
N PRO A 198 -16.28 1.05 -9.13
CA PRO A 198 -15.65 -0.22 -9.47
C PRO A 198 -14.14 -0.13 -9.69
N TYR A 199 -13.52 1.05 -9.53
CA TYR A 199 -12.09 1.26 -9.74
C TYR A 199 -11.29 1.40 -8.44
N ILE A 200 -11.91 1.11 -7.29
CA ILE A 200 -11.26 1.06 -5.98
C ILE A 200 -11.16 -0.40 -5.53
N GLU A 201 -9.92 -0.88 -5.29
CA GLU A 201 -9.65 -2.28 -4.95
C GLU A 201 -10.25 -2.73 -3.61
N THR A 202 -10.33 -1.79 -2.66
CA THR A 202 -10.62 -2.08 -1.26
C THR A 202 -11.94 -2.82 -1.07
N ALA A 203 -13.03 -2.40 -1.75
CA ALA A 203 -14.32 -3.07 -1.60
C ALA A 203 -14.31 -4.50 -2.15
N TYR A 204 -13.57 -4.76 -3.23
CA TYR A 204 -13.39 -6.12 -3.73
C TYR A 204 -12.65 -6.99 -2.73
N ARG A 205 -11.50 -6.53 -2.24
CA ARG A 205 -10.69 -7.24 -1.25
C ARG A 205 -11.44 -7.50 0.05
N TYR A 206 -12.16 -6.51 0.56
CA TYR A 206 -12.97 -6.65 1.78
C TYR A 206 -14.13 -7.60 1.58
N SER A 207 -14.80 -7.60 0.42
CA SER A 207 -15.90 -8.52 0.11
C SER A 207 -15.46 -9.99 0.04
N ALA A 208 -14.17 -10.26 -0.20
CA ALA A 208 -13.65 -11.61 -0.18
C ALA A 208 -13.64 -12.24 1.24
N THR A 209 -13.43 -11.43 2.28
CA THR A 209 -13.39 -11.94 3.68
C THR A 209 -14.68 -12.66 4.10
N PRO A 210 -15.90 -12.07 3.98
CA PRO A 210 -17.13 -12.78 4.30
C PRO A 210 -17.36 -14.02 3.44
N LEU A 211 -16.92 -14.03 2.19
CA LEU A 211 -17.00 -15.21 1.31
C LEU A 211 -16.08 -16.33 1.80
N MET A 212 -14.84 -16.01 2.17
CA MET A 212 -13.91 -16.97 2.79
C MET A 212 -14.48 -17.54 4.08
N LYS A 213 -15.08 -16.71 4.95
CA LYS A 213 -15.72 -17.16 6.20
C LYS A 213 -16.92 -18.09 5.99
N GLN A 214 -17.57 -18.01 4.82
CA GLN A 214 -18.67 -18.87 4.42
C GLN A 214 -18.22 -20.11 3.63
N GLY A 215 -16.91 -20.31 3.41
CA GLY A 215 -16.38 -21.40 2.59
C GLY A 215 -16.62 -21.22 1.07
N LYS A 216 -17.03 -20.06 0.63
CA LYS A 216 -17.28 -19.72 -0.79
C LYS A 216 -15.97 -19.33 -1.48
N HIS A 217 -15.04 -20.30 -1.56
CA HIS A 217 -13.67 -20.03 -2.02
C HIS A 217 -13.60 -19.59 -3.49
N ALA A 218 -14.50 -20.06 -4.35
CA ALA A 218 -14.52 -19.67 -5.76
C ALA A 218 -14.93 -18.21 -5.94
N GLU A 219 -15.99 -17.78 -5.25
CA GLU A 219 -16.45 -16.39 -5.27
C GLU A 219 -15.43 -15.45 -4.61
N ALA A 220 -14.78 -15.90 -3.53
CA ALA A 220 -13.70 -15.14 -2.88
C ALA A 220 -12.50 -14.94 -3.81
N ARG A 221 -12.10 -15.98 -4.56
CA ARG A 221 -11.07 -15.87 -5.62
C ARG A 221 -11.42 -14.77 -6.60
N ASP A 222 -12.64 -14.78 -7.10
CA ASP A 222 -13.07 -13.81 -8.12
C ASP A 222 -13.01 -12.37 -7.56
N ARG A 223 -13.35 -12.17 -6.27
CA ARG A 223 -13.18 -10.87 -5.60
C ARG A 223 -11.71 -10.45 -5.46
N TYR A 224 -10.84 -11.37 -5.07
CA TYR A 224 -9.42 -11.08 -4.96
C TYR A 224 -8.78 -10.81 -6.34
N ILE A 225 -9.21 -11.52 -7.39
CA ILE A 225 -8.79 -11.22 -8.76
C ILE A 225 -9.20 -9.79 -9.14
N GLU A 226 -10.46 -9.40 -8.89
CA GLU A 226 -10.94 -8.05 -9.17
C GLU A 226 -10.15 -6.99 -8.38
N ALA A 227 -9.85 -7.22 -7.11
CA ALA A 227 -9.01 -6.33 -6.33
C ALA A 227 -7.61 -6.19 -6.96
N TRP A 228 -7.00 -7.31 -7.33
CA TRP A 228 -5.64 -7.31 -7.88
C TRP A 228 -5.55 -6.67 -9.26
N ILE A 229 -6.47 -6.96 -10.18
CA ILE A 229 -6.47 -6.31 -11.49
C ILE A 229 -6.83 -4.82 -11.41
N THR A 230 -7.52 -4.40 -10.36
CA THR A 230 -7.85 -2.98 -10.13
C THR A 230 -6.62 -2.20 -9.65
N GLU A 231 -5.81 -2.77 -8.76
CA GLU A 231 -4.55 -2.18 -8.29
C GLU A 231 -3.43 -3.24 -8.25
N PRO A 232 -2.85 -3.60 -9.41
CA PRO A 232 -1.90 -4.71 -9.52
C PRO A 232 -0.59 -4.47 -8.75
N TYR A 233 -0.27 -3.22 -8.46
CA TYR A 233 0.95 -2.83 -7.75
C TYR A 233 0.72 -2.63 -6.25
N SER A 234 -0.51 -2.82 -5.77
CA SER A 234 -0.86 -2.81 -4.36
C SER A 234 -0.47 -4.14 -3.69
N LYS A 235 0.42 -4.06 -2.71
CA LYS A 235 0.76 -5.23 -1.88
C LYS A 235 -0.46 -5.82 -1.15
N PHE A 236 -1.47 -5.01 -0.84
CA PHE A 236 -2.68 -5.48 -0.14
C PHE A 236 -3.55 -6.33 -1.05
N ALA A 237 -3.73 -5.94 -2.32
CA ALA A 237 -4.48 -6.71 -3.29
C ALA A 237 -3.80 -8.05 -3.59
N LEU A 238 -2.47 -8.04 -3.82
CA LEU A 238 -1.69 -9.26 -4.02
C LEU A 238 -1.73 -10.19 -2.82
N ASN A 239 -1.57 -9.68 -1.59
CA ASN A 239 -1.62 -10.49 -0.38
C ASN A 239 -2.95 -11.21 -0.22
N GLY A 240 -4.08 -10.61 -0.63
CA GLY A 240 -5.38 -11.29 -0.63
C GLY A 240 -5.39 -12.54 -1.52
N MET A 241 -4.82 -12.43 -2.75
CA MET A 241 -4.67 -13.57 -3.65
C MET A 241 -3.75 -14.65 -3.07
N VAL A 242 -2.61 -14.24 -2.49
CA VAL A 242 -1.65 -15.18 -1.88
C VAL A 242 -2.31 -15.96 -0.74
N GLN A 243 -2.99 -15.29 0.20
CA GLN A 243 -3.72 -15.95 1.29
C GLN A 243 -4.80 -16.92 0.79
N TRP A 244 -5.52 -16.53 -0.26
CA TRP A 244 -6.49 -17.42 -0.88
C TRP A 244 -5.81 -18.68 -1.45
N GLY A 245 -4.69 -18.49 -2.18
CA GLY A 245 -3.91 -19.58 -2.75
C GLY A 245 -3.39 -20.56 -1.68
N GLU A 246 -2.86 -20.03 -0.57
CA GLU A 246 -2.40 -20.85 0.58
C GLU A 246 -3.54 -21.68 1.18
N ILE A 247 -4.71 -21.06 1.44
CA ILE A 247 -5.86 -21.75 2.03
C ILE A 247 -6.42 -22.82 1.10
N THR A 248 -6.45 -22.56 -0.21
CA THR A 248 -7.01 -23.49 -1.21
C THR A 248 -5.96 -24.43 -1.81
N GLN A 249 -4.69 -24.32 -1.40
CA GLN A 249 -3.55 -25.05 -1.96
C GLN A 249 -3.44 -24.87 -3.48
N THR A 250 -3.72 -23.65 -3.94
CA THR A 250 -3.63 -23.24 -5.34
C THR A 250 -2.39 -22.38 -5.54
N SER A 251 -1.47 -22.85 -6.39
CA SER A 251 -0.28 -22.09 -6.74
C SER A 251 -0.61 -20.87 -7.60
N LEU A 252 0.18 -19.82 -7.44
CA LEU A 252 0.06 -18.56 -8.19
C LEU A 252 1.41 -18.21 -8.79
N GLY A 253 1.45 -17.98 -10.11
CA GLY A 253 2.71 -17.62 -10.77
C GLY A 253 2.48 -17.00 -12.14
N HIS A 254 3.18 -15.89 -12.41
CA HIS A 254 3.22 -15.34 -13.75
C HIS A 254 4.05 -16.23 -14.67
N PRO A 255 3.67 -16.33 -15.96
CA PRO A 255 4.55 -16.93 -16.96
C PRO A 255 5.92 -16.24 -16.96
N GLN A 256 6.99 -17.03 -16.97
CA GLN A 256 8.34 -16.50 -16.99
C GLN A 256 8.80 -16.32 -18.45
N ILE A 257 9.00 -15.06 -18.84
CA ILE A 257 9.55 -14.68 -20.16
C ILE A 257 10.80 -13.85 -19.91
N GLU A 258 11.94 -14.37 -20.34
CA GLU A 258 13.24 -13.73 -20.18
C GLU A 258 13.54 -12.84 -21.38
N ALA A 259 12.92 -11.67 -21.42
CA ALA A 259 13.21 -10.68 -22.44
C ALA A 259 14.63 -10.08 -22.24
N PRO A 260 15.32 -9.69 -23.33
CA PRO A 260 16.62 -9.04 -23.26
C PRO A 260 16.57 -7.78 -22.39
N LYS A 261 17.52 -7.68 -21.44
CA LYS A 261 17.65 -6.45 -20.63
C LYS A 261 18.28 -5.35 -21.47
N ILE A 262 17.56 -4.24 -21.59
CA ILE A 262 18.04 -3.04 -22.29
C ILE A 262 18.45 -2.03 -21.22
N GLN A 263 19.72 -1.63 -21.21
CA GLN A 263 20.26 -0.62 -20.30
C GLN A 263 20.89 0.52 -21.11
N PRO A 264 20.73 1.79 -20.67
CA PRO A 264 21.47 2.88 -21.28
C PRO A 264 22.96 2.73 -20.99
N GLY A 265 23.75 2.56 -22.05
CA GLY A 265 25.21 2.52 -21.97
C GLY A 265 25.81 3.90 -21.72
N LYS A 266 27.11 3.94 -21.31
CA LYS A 266 27.81 5.16 -20.95
C LYS A 266 27.93 6.20 -22.08
N ASP A 267 27.82 5.78 -23.33
CA ASP A 267 27.99 6.62 -24.53
C ASP A 267 26.66 6.88 -25.28
N GLY A 268 25.50 6.73 -24.60
CA GLY A 268 24.18 6.82 -25.25
C GLY A 268 23.87 5.61 -26.16
N LYS A 269 24.74 4.59 -26.16
CA LYS A 269 24.49 3.31 -26.84
C LYS A 269 23.67 2.41 -25.94
N ILE A 270 22.86 1.57 -26.52
CA ILE A 270 22.11 0.54 -25.80
C ILE A 270 23.04 -0.63 -25.51
N GLU A 271 23.23 -0.93 -24.23
CA GLU A 271 23.85 -2.18 -23.80
C GLU A 271 22.76 -3.22 -23.56
N THR A 272 22.92 -4.37 -24.21
CA THR A 272 21.95 -5.46 -24.08
C THR A 272 22.64 -6.79 -23.85
N THR A 273 22.04 -7.62 -23.01
CA THR A 273 22.49 -8.99 -22.79
C THR A 273 21.44 -9.92 -23.38
N LEU A 274 21.87 -10.70 -24.39
CA LEU A 274 21.06 -11.73 -25.02
C LEU A 274 21.55 -13.10 -24.55
N ASN A 275 20.70 -13.84 -23.84
CA ASN A 275 20.94 -15.24 -23.53
C ASN A 275 20.37 -16.12 -24.63
N ILE A 276 21.12 -16.26 -25.72
CA ILE A 276 20.73 -17.09 -26.85
C ILE A 276 21.72 -18.24 -26.96
N ASN A 277 21.20 -19.46 -27.15
CA ASN A 277 22.02 -20.56 -27.66
C ASN A 277 21.91 -20.62 -29.18
N PRO A 278 22.92 -20.14 -29.94
CA PRO A 278 22.85 -20.08 -31.38
C PRO A 278 22.83 -21.47 -32.05
N MET A 279 23.08 -22.54 -31.30
CA MET A 279 23.05 -23.93 -31.80
C MET A 279 21.66 -24.56 -31.76
N MET A 280 20.68 -23.90 -31.12
CA MET A 280 19.31 -24.40 -31.07
C MET A 280 18.48 -23.86 -32.23
N ASP A 281 17.88 -24.76 -33.00
CA ASP A 281 16.93 -24.44 -34.07
C ASP A 281 15.50 -24.30 -33.49
N ASP A 282 15.33 -23.32 -32.62
CA ASP A 282 14.08 -23.07 -31.90
C ASP A 282 13.50 -21.65 -32.07
N GLY A 283 14.13 -20.86 -32.94
CA GLY A 283 13.76 -19.48 -33.20
C GLY A 283 14.28 -18.48 -32.15
N GLY A 284 15.14 -18.88 -31.22
CA GLY A 284 15.68 -18.02 -30.16
C GLY A 284 16.45 -16.79 -30.69
N LEU A 285 17.06 -16.86 -31.88
CA LEU A 285 17.70 -15.72 -32.54
C LEU A 285 16.74 -14.55 -32.82
N ALA A 286 15.43 -14.81 -32.84
CA ALA A 286 14.41 -13.78 -33.04
C ALA A 286 14.37 -12.73 -31.93
N TRP A 287 14.93 -12.97 -30.73
CA TRP A 287 15.04 -11.98 -29.69
C TRP A 287 15.82 -10.72 -30.09
N GLY A 288 16.62 -10.76 -31.16
CA GLY A 288 17.19 -9.57 -31.75
C GLY A 288 16.14 -8.54 -32.22
N SER A 289 14.98 -9.01 -32.69
CA SER A 289 13.89 -8.11 -33.11
C SER A 289 13.24 -7.34 -31.94
N TYR A 290 13.24 -7.90 -30.73
CA TYR A 290 12.80 -7.19 -29.53
C TYR A 290 13.61 -5.90 -29.34
N ILE A 291 14.92 -5.98 -29.40
CA ILE A 291 15.83 -4.85 -29.20
C ILE A 291 15.59 -3.78 -30.28
N THR A 292 15.54 -4.16 -31.53
CA THR A 292 15.33 -3.22 -32.65
C THR A 292 13.96 -2.56 -32.60
N THR A 293 12.94 -3.27 -32.16
CA THR A 293 11.59 -2.71 -31.97
C THR A 293 11.57 -1.71 -30.84
N ARG A 294 12.19 -2.02 -29.68
CA ARG A 294 12.29 -1.11 -28.54
C ARG A 294 13.07 0.16 -28.88
N GLU A 295 14.13 0.01 -29.70
CA GLU A 295 14.91 1.14 -30.18
C GLU A 295 14.10 2.04 -31.13
N ASP A 296 13.31 1.48 -32.05
CA ASP A 296 12.42 2.25 -32.92
C ASP A 296 11.35 2.99 -32.13
N TRP A 297 10.77 2.34 -31.10
CA TRP A 297 9.82 2.98 -30.20
C TRP A 297 10.42 4.19 -29.49
N SER A 298 11.57 4.04 -28.85
CA SER A 298 12.22 5.11 -28.10
C SER A 298 12.62 6.30 -28.98
N LYS A 299 13.02 6.07 -30.24
CA LYS A 299 13.49 7.10 -31.17
C LYS A 299 12.36 7.78 -31.93
N ARG A 300 11.28 7.08 -32.25
CA ARG A 300 10.30 7.53 -33.22
C ARG A 300 8.83 7.27 -32.83
N LYS A 301 8.49 6.00 -32.58
CA LYS A 301 7.08 5.59 -32.40
C LYS A 301 6.42 6.22 -31.18
N PHE A 302 7.14 6.34 -30.06
CA PHE A 302 6.62 6.97 -28.86
C PHE A 302 6.06 8.38 -29.10
N ALA A 303 6.81 9.23 -29.78
CA ALA A 303 6.37 10.58 -30.08
C ALA A 303 5.15 10.63 -31.02
N GLN A 304 4.96 9.61 -31.86
CA GLN A 304 3.81 9.50 -32.75
C GLN A 304 2.55 9.01 -31.98
N GLU A 305 2.71 8.00 -31.14
CA GLU A 305 1.60 7.38 -30.37
C GLU A 305 1.18 8.21 -29.15
N PHE A 306 2.12 8.95 -28.55
CA PHE A 306 1.90 9.77 -27.36
C PHE A 306 2.32 11.24 -27.58
N PRO A 307 1.72 11.95 -28.55
CA PRO A 307 2.15 13.30 -28.92
C PRO A 307 2.00 14.35 -27.80
N ALA A 308 1.16 14.09 -26.79
CA ALA A 308 0.99 14.94 -25.62
C ALA A 308 2.10 14.76 -24.57
N GLU A 309 2.85 13.67 -24.61
CA GLU A 309 3.92 13.38 -23.67
C GLU A 309 5.26 13.91 -24.21
N LYS A 310 5.90 14.82 -23.47
CA LYS A 310 7.17 15.44 -23.90
C LYS A 310 8.41 14.58 -23.62
N THR A 311 8.28 13.63 -22.69
CA THR A 311 9.39 12.79 -22.25
C THR A 311 9.08 11.33 -22.54
N TYR A 312 10.01 10.65 -23.19
CA TYR A 312 9.90 9.21 -23.43
C TYR A 312 9.78 8.43 -22.12
N ARG A 313 8.88 7.48 -22.10
CA ARG A 313 8.78 6.41 -21.12
C ARG A 313 8.56 5.08 -21.81
N HIS A 314 8.97 4.00 -21.19
CA HIS A 314 8.59 2.65 -21.60
C HIS A 314 7.09 2.45 -21.46
N THR A 315 6.41 2.00 -22.48
CA THR A 315 4.96 1.84 -22.47
C THR A 315 4.53 0.38 -22.60
N MET A 316 3.32 0.08 -22.11
CA MET A 316 2.70 -1.24 -22.31
C MET A 316 2.63 -1.62 -23.81
N ARG A 317 2.28 -0.67 -24.68
CA ARG A 317 2.20 -0.89 -26.12
C ARG A 317 3.55 -1.22 -26.73
N GLU A 318 4.58 -0.51 -26.33
CA GLU A 318 5.94 -0.75 -26.79
C GLU A 318 6.41 -2.16 -26.42
N GLU A 319 6.22 -2.56 -25.17
CA GLU A 319 6.61 -3.88 -24.71
C GLU A 319 5.85 -4.99 -25.45
N ALA A 320 4.53 -4.84 -25.60
CA ALA A 320 3.71 -5.78 -26.35
C ALA A 320 4.14 -5.88 -27.82
N ASP A 321 4.43 -4.74 -28.49
CA ASP A 321 4.92 -4.71 -29.85
C ASP A 321 6.29 -5.39 -29.99
N ALA A 322 7.18 -5.17 -29.03
CA ALA A 322 8.49 -5.81 -29.01
C ALA A 322 8.36 -7.33 -28.87
N LEU A 323 7.50 -7.81 -27.99
CA LEU A 323 7.22 -9.24 -27.83
C LEU A 323 6.59 -9.84 -29.11
N ARG A 324 5.64 -9.14 -29.75
CA ARG A 324 5.05 -9.56 -31.04
C ARG A 324 6.10 -9.66 -32.14
N SER A 325 7.05 -8.73 -32.15
CA SER A 325 8.12 -8.76 -33.16
C SER A 325 8.99 -10.02 -33.07
N VAL A 326 9.23 -10.52 -31.82
CA VAL A 326 9.92 -11.78 -31.58
C VAL A 326 9.16 -12.96 -32.19
N VAL A 327 7.85 -13.04 -31.95
CA VAL A 327 7.00 -14.09 -32.53
C VAL A 327 7.04 -14.07 -34.06
N ALA A 328 6.92 -12.88 -34.66
CA ALA A 328 6.96 -12.72 -36.12
C ALA A 328 8.31 -13.14 -36.73
N ALA A 329 9.41 -12.69 -36.11
CA ALA A 329 10.76 -13.04 -36.56
C ALA A 329 11.05 -14.53 -36.37
N ALA A 330 10.65 -15.13 -35.26
CA ALA A 330 10.83 -16.57 -35.02
C ALA A 330 10.09 -17.42 -36.06
N LYS A 331 8.88 -17.06 -36.41
CA LYS A 331 8.11 -17.76 -37.46
C LYS A 331 8.78 -17.64 -38.83
N ALA A 332 9.39 -16.50 -39.15
CA ALA A 332 10.11 -16.31 -40.41
C ALA A 332 11.34 -17.21 -40.51
N LEU A 333 11.97 -17.58 -39.40
CA LEU A 333 13.09 -18.54 -39.33
C LEU A 333 12.67 -19.98 -39.58
N LYS A 334 11.37 -20.30 -39.48
CA LYS A 334 10.80 -21.65 -39.71
C LYS A 334 11.46 -22.75 -38.84
N PRO A 335 11.60 -22.57 -37.54
CA PRO A 335 12.23 -23.55 -36.67
C PRO A 335 11.44 -24.87 -36.65
N LYS A 336 12.11 -26.01 -36.38
CA LYS A 336 11.45 -27.29 -36.20
C LYS A 336 10.49 -27.34 -35.03
N LYS A 337 10.86 -26.71 -33.94
CA LYS A 337 10.03 -26.49 -32.75
C LYS A 337 10.24 -25.07 -32.26
N LEU A 338 9.17 -24.33 -32.05
CA LEU A 338 9.26 -22.98 -31.53
C LEU A 338 9.69 -23.03 -30.06
N ASN A 339 10.57 -22.11 -29.68
CA ASN A 339 10.98 -21.90 -28.29
C ASN A 339 9.74 -21.71 -27.39
N GLU A 340 9.75 -22.32 -26.22
CA GLU A 340 8.57 -22.38 -25.33
C GLU A 340 8.11 -20.99 -24.88
N GLN A 341 9.04 -20.08 -24.58
CA GLN A 341 8.67 -18.70 -24.20
C GLN A 341 8.05 -17.95 -25.37
N ILE A 342 8.58 -18.12 -26.59
CA ILE A 342 8.04 -17.49 -27.81
C ILE A 342 6.66 -18.08 -28.15
N ALA A 343 6.48 -19.39 -28.00
CA ALA A 343 5.16 -20.03 -28.17
C ALA A 343 4.14 -19.52 -27.13
N LEU A 344 4.58 -19.28 -25.91
CA LEU A 344 3.74 -18.73 -24.86
C LEU A 344 3.33 -17.27 -25.15
N ILE A 345 4.25 -16.43 -25.63
CA ILE A 345 3.94 -15.07 -26.09
C ILE A 345 2.89 -15.12 -27.21
N GLU A 346 3.10 -15.98 -28.20
CA GLU A 346 2.15 -16.17 -29.31
C GLU A 346 0.76 -16.58 -28.79
N GLN A 347 0.71 -17.49 -27.80
CA GLN A 347 -0.57 -17.94 -27.26
C GLN A 347 -1.28 -16.80 -26.50
N MET A 348 -0.56 -16.02 -25.69
CA MET A 348 -1.15 -14.88 -24.97
C MET A 348 -1.63 -13.78 -25.94
N ASP A 349 -0.93 -13.58 -27.05
CA ASP A 349 -1.35 -12.63 -28.09
C ASP A 349 -2.61 -13.11 -28.82
N LYS A 350 -2.69 -14.40 -29.17
CA LYS A 350 -3.91 -15.02 -29.76
C LYS A 350 -5.11 -14.95 -28.82
N ASP A 351 -4.90 -15.11 -27.53
CA ASP A 351 -5.94 -14.98 -26.53
C ASP A 351 -6.31 -13.52 -26.24
N GLY A 352 -5.57 -12.55 -26.80
CA GLY A 352 -5.79 -11.11 -26.62
C GLY A 352 -5.44 -10.59 -25.23
N VAL A 353 -4.52 -11.27 -24.52
CA VAL A 353 -4.12 -10.95 -23.14
C VAL A 353 -2.64 -10.59 -22.98
N LEU A 354 -1.92 -10.37 -24.09
CA LEU A 354 -0.48 -10.05 -24.04
C LEU A 354 -0.24 -8.72 -23.29
N GLU A 355 -1.05 -7.69 -23.53
CA GLU A 355 -0.96 -6.43 -22.81
C GLU A 355 -1.28 -6.59 -21.33
N ALA A 356 -2.21 -7.46 -20.98
CA ALA A 356 -2.51 -7.79 -19.59
C ALA A 356 -1.31 -8.46 -18.89
N TYR A 357 -0.64 -9.38 -19.59
CA TYR A 357 0.64 -9.96 -19.13
C TYR A 357 1.67 -8.85 -18.86
N VAL A 358 1.88 -7.96 -19.83
CA VAL A 358 2.86 -6.86 -19.70
C VAL A 358 2.56 -6.00 -18.46
N LEU A 359 1.30 -5.61 -18.26
CA LEU A 359 0.90 -4.79 -17.12
C LEU A 359 1.05 -5.49 -15.76
N MET A 360 0.81 -6.80 -15.71
CA MET A 360 0.75 -7.53 -14.44
C MET A 360 2.09 -8.20 -14.07
N ALA A 361 2.88 -8.64 -15.06
CA ALA A 361 4.07 -9.45 -14.84
C ALA A 361 5.39 -8.69 -15.00
N THR A 362 5.40 -7.58 -15.77
CA THR A 362 6.62 -6.81 -16.06
C THR A 362 6.50 -5.34 -15.62
N PRO A 363 6.28 -5.07 -14.32
CA PRO A 363 6.02 -3.73 -13.86
C PRO A 363 7.26 -2.85 -13.93
N ASP A 364 7.13 -1.72 -14.63
CA ASP A 364 7.98 -0.55 -14.46
C ASP A 364 7.09 0.71 -14.34
N ARG A 365 7.69 1.86 -14.02
CA ARG A 365 6.91 3.10 -13.84
C ARG A 365 6.19 3.55 -15.12
N GLY A 366 6.82 3.32 -16.26
CA GLY A 366 6.28 3.72 -17.54
C GLY A 366 5.09 2.87 -17.95
N ILE A 367 5.22 1.54 -17.85
CA ILE A 367 4.15 0.57 -18.11
C ILE A 367 2.98 0.78 -17.14
N ALA A 368 3.28 0.99 -15.85
CA ALA A 368 2.26 1.21 -14.83
C ALA A 368 1.35 2.43 -15.11
N ALA A 369 1.87 3.46 -15.77
CA ALA A 369 1.09 4.64 -16.17
C ALA A 369 -0.05 4.32 -17.16
N ASP A 370 0.06 3.23 -17.93
CA ASP A 370 -0.97 2.81 -18.89
C ASP A 370 -2.11 2.01 -18.24
N HIS A 371 -1.91 1.50 -17.01
CA HIS A 371 -2.82 0.56 -16.36
C HIS A 371 -4.25 1.08 -16.23
N ALA A 372 -4.43 2.30 -15.71
CA ALA A 372 -5.77 2.85 -15.45
C ALA A 372 -6.61 2.99 -16.73
N GLY A 373 -5.98 3.38 -17.84
CA GLY A 373 -6.61 3.45 -19.16
C GLY A 373 -6.98 2.07 -19.68
N TYR A 374 -6.05 1.13 -19.57
CA TYR A 374 -6.27 -0.24 -20.02
C TYR A 374 -7.35 -0.96 -19.21
N LEU A 375 -7.34 -0.82 -17.88
CA LEU A 375 -8.36 -1.39 -16.99
C LEU A 375 -9.78 -0.95 -17.37
N ARG A 376 -9.98 0.34 -17.66
CA ARG A 376 -11.30 0.85 -18.05
C ARG A 376 -11.84 0.21 -19.34
N ALA A 377 -10.97 -0.05 -20.29
CA ALA A 377 -11.33 -0.58 -21.60
C ALA A 377 -11.28 -2.12 -21.69
N ASN A 378 -10.51 -2.79 -20.84
CA ASN A 378 -10.15 -4.19 -21.02
C ASN A 378 -10.10 -4.99 -19.69
N ARG A 379 -11.00 -4.68 -18.75
CA ARG A 379 -11.06 -5.38 -17.44
C ARG A 379 -11.21 -6.90 -17.59
N ASP A 380 -11.99 -7.32 -18.57
CA ASP A 380 -12.20 -8.73 -18.91
C ASP A 380 -10.91 -9.45 -19.35
N LYS A 381 -10.05 -8.76 -20.10
CA LYS A 381 -8.75 -9.32 -20.53
C LYS A 381 -7.77 -9.46 -19.37
N LEU A 382 -7.74 -8.50 -18.45
CA LEU A 382 -6.94 -8.61 -17.23
C LEU A 382 -7.42 -9.80 -16.38
N ARG A 383 -8.74 -9.96 -16.20
CA ARG A 383 -9.32 -11.12 -15.50
C ARG A 383 -8.98 -12.43 -16.22
N LEU A 384 -9.16 -12.49 -17.53
CA LEU A 384 -8.84 -13.68 -18.34
C LEU A 384 -7.37 -14.07 -18.18
N TYR A 385 -6.47 -13.08 -18.22
CA TYR A 385 -5.04 -13.31 -18.02
C TYR A 385 -4.77 -13.96 -16.65
N VAL A 386 -5.29 -13.38 -15.56
CA VAL A 386 -5.07 -13.92 -14.21
C VAL A 386 -5.63 -15.34 -14.10
N VAL A 387 -6.87 -15.56 -14.52
CA VAL A 387 -7.54 -16.87 -14.42
C VAL A 387 -6.82 -17.95 -15.24
N LYS A 388 -6.40 -17.62 -16.46
CA LYS A 388 -5.84 -18.62 -17.41
C LYS A 388 -4.34 -18.83 -17.24
N TYR A 389 -3.60 -17.78 -16.86
CA TYR A 389 -2.15 -17.78 -16.92
C TYR A 389 -1.44 -17.63 -15.57
N VAL A 390 -2.17 -17.29 -14.50
CA VAL A 390 -1.57 -17.09 -13.18
C VAL A 390 -2.08 -18.09 -12.16
N VAL A 391 -3.40 -18.30 -12.09
CA VAL A 391 -4.02 -19.22 -11.13
C VAL A 391 -3.76 -20.68 -11.54
N GLY A 392 -3.21 -21.48 -10.63
CA GLY A 392 -2.90 -22.89 -10.88
C GLY A 392 -1.59 -23.14 -11.65
N ARG A 393 -0.78 -22.09 -11.86
CA ARG A 393 0.56 -22.19 -12.45
C ARG A 393 1.59 -21.84 -11.38
N GLY A 394 2.08 -22.81 -10.69
CA GLY A 394 3.07 -22.59 -9.63
C GLY A 394 3.96 -23.82 -9.42
N ASP A 395 4.30 -24.51 -10.51
CA ASP A 395 5.32 -25.58 -10.50
C ASP A 395 6.36 -25.33 -11.57
#